data_de631b3afe14c6d00875042c13b3a67f
#
_entry.id   de631b3afe14c6d00875042c13b3a67f
#
_cell.length_a   1.000
_cell.length_b   1.000
_cell.length_c   1.000
_cell.angle_alpha   90.00
_cell.angle_beta   90.00
_cell.angle_gamma   90.00
#
_symmetry.space_group_name_H-M   'P 1'
#
loop_
_entity.id
_entity.type
_entity.pdbx_description
1 polymer ?
#
loop_
_entity_poly.entity_id
_entity_poly.type
_entity_poly.pdbx_seq_one_letter_code
_entity_poly.pdbx_strand_id
1 'polypeptide(L)' 'MGGKLILEIGFDQKLKTMKFLKNEGFYVNKVVKDYGNNDRCIISTKT' A
#
# COMPACT_ATOMS: atom_id res chain seq x y z
N MET A 1 2.12 7.82 16.31
CA MET A 1 3.02 8.46 15.42
C MET A 1 3.80 7.46 14.57
N GLY A 2 3.90 7.66 13.32
CA GLY A 2 4.93 7.14 12.44
C GLY A 2 5.18 5.64 12.27
N GLY A 3 4.28 4.78 12.62
CA GLY A 3 4.48 3.35 12.38
C GLY A 3 4.35 3.01 10.90
N LYS A 4 5.14 2.05 10.42
CA LYS A 4 5.06 1.60 9.04
C LYS A 4 4.24 0.34 8.92
N LEU A 5 3.50 0.25 7.83
CA LEU A 5 2.68 -0.91 7.50
C LEU A 5 3.01 -1.35 6.09
N ILE A 6 3.31 -2.64 5.93
CA ILE A 6 3.58 -3.23 4.62
C ILE A 6 2.49 -4.24 4.35
N LEU A 7 1.74 -4.01 3.26
CA LEU A 7 0.63 -4.89 2.88
C LEU A 7 0.92 -5.54 1.54
N GLU A 8 0.73 -6.85 1.47
CA GLU A 8 0.72 -7.55 0.19
C GLU A 8 -0.67 -7.43 -0.42
N ILE A 9 -0.73 -7.19 -1.72
CA ILE A 9 -1.99 -6.98 -2.42
C ILE A 9 -2.09 -7.87 -3.65
N GLY A 10 -3.33 -8.16 -4.06
CA GLY A 10 -3.59 -8.81 -5.33
C GLY A 10 -3.35 -7.81 -6.46
N PHE A 11 -3.11 -8.35 -7.65
CA PHE A 11 -2.73 -7.52 -8.79
C PHE A 11 -3.76 -6.45 -9.15
N ASP A 12 -5.02 -6.66 -8.80
CA ASP A 12 -6.10 -5.74 -9.14
C ASP A 12 -6.64 -4.98 -7.93
N GLN A 13 -5.91 -4.98 -6.81
CA GLN A 13 -6.43 -4.41 -5.56
C GLN A 13 -5.73 -3.14 -5.11
N LYS A 14 -4.83 -2.62 -5.93
CA LYS A 14 -4.06 -1.44 -5.53
C LYS A 14 -4.95 -0.26 -5.14
N LEU A 15 -5.90 0.09 -6.00
CA LEU A 15 -6.73 1.26 -5.74
C LEU A 15 -7.60 1.10 -4.50
N LYS A 16 -8.16 -0.08 -4.30
CA LYS A 16 -8.96 -0.35 -3.11
C LYS A 16 -8.13 -0.22 -1.85
N THR A 17 -6.94 -0.80 -1.86
CA THR A 17 -6.07 -0.79 -0.70
C THR A 17 -5.58 0.62 -0.40
N MET A 18 -5.22 1.38 -1.42
CA MET A 18 -4.78 2.75 -1.22
C MET A 18 -5.88 3.61 -0.63
N LYS A 19 -7.12 3.42 -1.10
CA LYS A 19 -8.26 4.14 -0.57
C LYS A 19 -8.51 3.79 0.89
N PHE A 20 -8.42 2.51 1.22
CA PHE A 20 -8.56 2.05 2.58
C PHE A 20 -7.52 2.69 3.50
N LEU A 21 -6.26 2.66 3.07
CA LEU A 21 -5.17 3.23 3.86
C LEU A 21 -5.37 4.73 4.09
N LYS A 22 -5.78 5.43 3.06
CA LYS A 22 -6.02 6.86 3.17
C LYS A 22 -7.13 7.15 4.18
N ASN A 23 -8.20 6.36 4.14
CA ASN A 23 -9.31 6.54 5.08
C ASN A 23 -8.90 6.25 6.53
N GLU A 24 -7.91 5.36 6.71
CA GLU A 24 -7.42 4.99 8.04
C GLU A 24 -6.30 5.89 8.53
N GLY A 25 -5.97 6.93 7.79
CA GLY A 25 -4.94 7.88 8.22
C GLY A 25 -3.52 7.45 7.89
N PHE A 26 -3.35 6.63 6.87
CA PHE A 26 -2.03 6.22 6.42
C PHE A 26 -1.60 7.03 5.20
N TYR A 27 -0.31 7.27 5.10
CA TYR A 27 0.30 7.86 3.91
C TYR A 27 1.02 6.77 3.14
N VAL A 28 0.70 6.64 1.85
CA VAL A 28 1.34 5.63 1.01
C VAL A 28 2.69 6.15 0.57
N ASN A 29 3.75 5.47 1.02
CA ASN A 29 5.12 5.86 0.69
C ASN A 29 5.56 5.30 -0.66
N LYS A 30 5.23 4.04 -0.92
CA LYS A 30 5.74 3.35 -2.10
C LYS A 30 4.87 2.15 -2.43
N VAL A 31 4.73 1.87 -3.71
CA VAL A 31 4.11 0.63 -4.19
C VAL A 31 5.22 -0.18 -4.88
N VAL A 32 5.41 -1.41 -4.42
CA VAL A 32 6.45 -2.30 -4.95
C VAL A 32 5.82 -3.28 -5.92
N LYS A 33 6.44 -3.43 -7.08
CA LYS A 33 5.97 -4.35 -8.12
C LYS A 33 6.80 -5.62 -8.12
N ASP A 34 6.17 -6.72 -8.58
CA ASP A 34 6.89 -7.97 -8.76
C ASP A 34 7.55 -8.02 -10.14
N TYR A 35 8.15 -9.17 -10.47
CA TYR A 35 8.83 -9.34 -11.75
C TYR A 35 7.87 -9.27 -12.95
N GLY A 36 6.60 -9.57 -12.74
CA GLY A 36 5.59 -9.46 -13.78
C GLY A 36 5.01 -8.06 -13.93
N ASN A 37 5.61 -7.08 -13.27
CA ASN A 37 5.16 -5.69 -13.27
C ASN A 37 3.78 -5.51 -12.65
N ASN A 38 3.40 -6.41 -11.75
CA ASN A 38 2.15 -6.31 -11.01
C ASN A 38 2.40 -5.71 -9.64
N ASP A 39 1.50 -4.84 -9.19
CA ASP A 39 1.60 -4.26 -7.86
C ASP A 39 1.45 -5.37 -6.81
N ARG A 40 2.42 -5.48 -5.90
CA ARG A 40 2.44 -6.56 -4.91
C ARG A 40 2.41 -6.09 -3.47
N CYS A 41 3.12 -5.00 -3.17
CA CYS A 41 3.20 -4.52 -1.80
C CYS A 41 2.99 -3.02 -1.76
N ILE A 42 2.32 -2.57 -0.72
CA ILE A 42 2.19 -1.14 -0.44
C ILE A 42 2.86 -0.87 0.89
N ILE A 43 3.81 0.06 0.88
CA ILE A 43 4.48 0.51 2.09
C ILE A 43 3.87 1.84 2.48
N SER A 44 3.35 1.91 3.69
CA SER A 44 2.66 3.10 4.16
C SER A 44 3.10 3.48 5.57
N THR A 45 2.82 4.71 5.94
CA THR A 45 3.17 5.24 7.26
C THR A 45 1.92 5.81 7.90
N LYS A 46 1.71 5.48 9.16
CA LYS A 46 0.60 6.03 9.94
C LYS A 46 0.88 7.51 10.23
N THR A 47 -0.07 8.35 9.89
CA THR A 47 0.08 9.80 10.14
C THR A 47 -0.69 10.27 11.36
#